data_4f01b765e9c3a2be5297b3aee6da73c2
#
_entry.id   4f01b765e9c3a2be5297b3aee6da73c2
#
_cell.length_a   1.000
_cell.length_b   1.000
_cell.length_c   1.000
_cell.angle_alpha   90.00
_cell.angle_beta   90.00
_cell.angle_gamma   90.00
#
_symmetry.space_group_name_H-M   'P 1'
#
loop_
_entity.id
_entity.type
_entity.pdbx_description
1 polymer ?
#
loop_
_entity_poly.entity_id
_entity_poly.type
_entity_poly.pdbx_seq_one_letter_code
_entity_poly.pdbx_strand_id
1 'polypeptide(L)'
;MDAKELHLVIVSPEKTVFDGPVKWVDFPGESGRFQVLVNHAAIISSLVGGEIKYQCGEAQFRVKRDIQTLNIKGGFVEVNNNKVSVCV
;
A
#
# COMPACT_ATOMS: atom_id res chain seq x y z
N MET A 1 -3.06 -2.61 22.32
CA MET A 1 -3.78 -3.08 21.53
C MET A 1 -3.21 -3.25 20.23
N ASP A 2 -3.32 -4.25 19.67
CA ASP A 2 -2.76 -4.51 18.43
C ASP A 2 -3.49 -3.92 17.30
N ALA A 3 -2.77 -3.44 16.37
CA ALA A 3 -3.37 -2.92 15.18
C ALA A 3 -3.88 -4.08 14.41
N LYS A 4 -5.06 -3.97 13.87
CA LYS A 4 -5.57 -5.00 13.10
C LYS A 4 -5.58 -4.72 11.66
N GLU A 5 -5.14 -3.60 11.23
CA GLU A 5 -5.11 -3.31 9.83
C GLU A 5 -4.05 -2.32 9.47
N LEU A 6 -3.68 -2.27 8.23
CA LEU A 6 -2.74 -1.30 7.73
C LEU A 6 -3.53 -0.12 7.23
N HIS A 7 -2.95 1.04 7.29
CA HIS A 7 -3.56 2.23 6.71
C HIS A 7 -2.69 2.66 5.56
N LEU A 8 -3.24 2.67 4.35
CA LEU A 8 -2.48 3.01 3.15
C LEU A 8 -2.89 4.38 2.66
N VAL A 9 -1.91 5.22 2.39
CA VAL A 9 -2.16 6.52 1.81
C VAL A 9 -1.28 6.64 0.59
N ILE A 10 -1.86 6.92 -0.57
CA ILE A 10 -1.10 7.10 -1.80
C ILE A 10 -1.39 8.51 -2.29
N VAL A 11 -0.36 9.31 -2.47
CA VAL A 11 -0.53 10.67 -2.93
C VAL A 11 0.28 10.91 -4.18
N SER A 12 -0.21 11.79 -5.04
CA SER A 12 0.54 12.25 -6.18
C SER A 12 0.68 13.75 -6.00
N PRO A 13 1.45 14.43 -6.80
CA PRO A 13 1.60 15.87 -6.65
C PRO A 13 0.29 16.62 -6.72
N GLU A 14 -0.70 16.10 -7.41
CA GLU A 14 -1.92 16.78 -7.52
C GLU A 14 -3.01 16.38 -6.61
N LYS A 15 -2.99 15.22 -6.06
CA LYS A 15 -4.09 14.77 -5.22
C LYS A 15 -3.80 13.54 -4.45
N THR A 16 -4.67 13.21 -3.52
CA THR A 16 -4.61 11.96 -2.79
C THR A 16 -5.29 10.93 -3.68
N VAL A 17 -4.58 9.89 -4.02
CA VAL A 17 -5.10 8.84 -4.88
C VAL A 17 -5.89 7.82 -4.06
N PHE A 18 -5.42 7.49 -2.88
CA PHE A 18 -6.10 6.53 -2.02
C PHE A 18 -5.77 6.83 -0.58
N ASP A 19 -6.71 6.63 0.33
CA ASP A 19 -6.46 6.84 1.74
C ASP A 19 -7.45 5.94 2.47
N GLY A 20 -7.02 4.89 3.03
CA GLY A 20 -7.93 3.99 3.75
C GLY A 20 -7.26 2.73 4.26
N PRO A 21 -8.01 1.88 4.94
CA PRO A 21 -7.48 0.67 5.49
C PRO A 21 -7.35 -0.40 4.43
N VAL A 22 -6.31 -1.20 4.51
CA VAL A 22 -6.10 -2.30 3.58
C VAL A 22 -5.63 -3.51 4.34
N LYS A 23 -5.78 -4.69 3.77
CA LYS A 23 -5.30 -5.88 4.40
C LYS A 23 -3.89 -6.14 4.00
N TRP A 24 -3.49 -5.78 2.82
CA TRP A 24 -2.12 -5.93 2.37
C TRP A 24 -1.90 -4.99 1.19
N VAL A 25 -0.66 -4.72 0.87
CA VAL A 25 -0.32 -3.94 -0.30
C VAL A 25 0.97 -4.50 -0.89
N ASP A 26 1.03 -4.56 -2.22
CA ASP A 26 2.15 -5.16 -2.92
C ASP A 26 2.73 -4.10 -3.84
N PHE A 27 4.03 -3.89 -3.75
CA PHE A 27 4.71 -2.82 -4.45
C PHE A 27 5.76 -3.28 -5.45
N PRO A 28 5.99 -2.53 -6.53
CA PRO A 28 7.07 -2.82 -7.44
C PRO A 28 8.33 -2.12 -6.94
N GLY A 29 9.05 -2.74 -6.03
CA GLY A 29 10.24 -2.14 -5.45
C GLY A 29 11.42 -2.20 -6.39
N GLU A 30 12.39 -1.32 -6.16
CA GLU A 30 13.54 -1.29 -6.99
C GLU A 30 14.31 -2.58 -6.96
N SER A 31 14.31 -3.29 -5.90
CA SER A 31 15.01 -4.57 -5.79
C SER A 31 14.09 -5.75 -5.99
N GLY A 32 12.88 -5.52 -6.45
CA GLY A 32 11.92 -6.60 -6.68
C GLY A 32 10.62 -6.31 -5.98
N ARG A 33 9.60 -7.03 -6.33
CA ARG A 33 8.30 -6.79 -5.72
C ARG A 33 8.32 -7.25 -4.28
N PHE A 34 7.57 -6.56 -3.45
CA PHE A 34 7.44 -6.96 -2.05
C PHE A 34 6.05 -6.66 -1.55
N GLN A 35 5.62 -7.37 -0.53
CA GLN A 35 4.30 -7.23 0.01
C GLN A 35 4.36 -6.79 1.45
N VAL A 36 3.50 -5.90 1.84
CA VAL A 36 3.44 -5.39 3.20
C VAL A 36 2.15 -5.87 3.85
N LEU A 37 2.29 -6.49 5.00
CA LEU A 37 1.16 -6.98 5.77
C LEU A 37 1.14 -6.26 7.11
N VAL A 38 0.14 -6.51 7.91
CA VAL A 38 0.04 -5.90 9.23
C VAL A 38 1.28 -6.25 10.04
N ASN A 39 1.78 -5.29 10.74
CA ASN A 39 2.95 -5.42 11.61
C ASN A 39 4.26 -5.63 10.86
N HIS A 40 4.32 -5.22 9.61
CA HIS A 40 5.54 -5.30 8.84
C HIS A 40 6.57 -4.35 9.46
N ALA A 41 7.82 -4.71 9.40
CA ALA A 41 8.89 -3.88 9.94
C ALA A 41 8.97 -2.57 9.18
N ALA A 42 9.52 -1.57 9.81
CA ALA A 42 9.64 -0.25 9.18
C ALA A 42 10.61 -0.34 8.01
N ILE A 43 10.23 0.26 6.89
CA ILE A 43 11.13 0.30 5.74
C ILE A 43 10.86 1.56 4.94
N ILE A 44 11.83 1.93 4.14
CA ILE A 44 11.68 3.00 3.18
C ILE A 44 12.23 2.42 1.91
N SER A 45 11.51 2.51 0.83
CA SER A 45 11.95 1.90 -0.43
C SER A 45 11.58 2.76 -1.61
N SER A 46 12.42 2.74 -2.64
CA SER A 46 12.10 3.37 -3.89
C SER A 46 11.27 2.40 -4.72
N LEU A 47 10.37 2.92 -5.49
CA LEU A 47 9.50 2.13 -6.34
C LEU A 47 9.83 2.40 -7.79
N VAL A 48 9.70 1.39 -8.64
CA VAL A 48 9.92 1.53 -10.06
C VAL A 48 8.58 1.49 -10.74
N GLY A 49 8.54 1.67 -12.03
CA GLY A 49 7.31 1.60 -12.78
C GLY A 49 6.68 0.23 -12.67
N GLY A 50 5.40 0.19 -12.50
CA GLY A 50 4.68 -1.07 -12.38
C GLY A 50 3.38 -0.84 -11.68
N GLU A 51 2.85 -1.90 -11.09
CA GLU A 51 1.57 -1.81 -10.44
C GLU A 51 1.64 -1.97 -8.95
N ILE A 52 0.94 -1.11 -8.23
CA ILE A 52 0.72 -1.30 -6.81
C ILE A 52 -0.61 -2.03 -6.72
N LYS A 53 -0.68 -3.10 -5.93
CA LYS A 53 -1.91 -3.82 -5.75
C LYS A 53 -2.24 -3.83 -4.26
N TYR A 54 -3.48 -3.63 -3.91
CA TYR A 54 -3.86 -3.64 -2.51
C TYR A 54 -5.29 -4.15 -2.36
N GLN A 55 -5.61 -4.71 -1.22
CA GLN A 55 -6.93 -5.20 -0.96
C GLN A 55 -7.54 -4.37 0.15
N CYS A 56 -8.68 -3.77 -0.11
CA CYS A 56 -9.33 -2.92 0.86
C CYS A 56 -9.75 -3.72 2.06
N GLY A 57 -9.55 -3.15 3.20
CA GLY A 57 -9.76 -3.91 4.35
C GLY A 57 -11.08 -4.00 4.89
N GLU A 58 -11.81 -3.12 4.87
CA GLU A 58 -13.01 -3.16 5.43
C GLU A 58 -13.95 -3.97 4.94
N ALA A 59 -14.05 -4.39 4.54
CA ALA A 59 -14.94 -5.10 4.08
C ALA A 59 -15.75 -5.77 4.05
N GLN A 60 -15.87 -5.75 3.68
CA GLN A 60 -16.75 -6.19 3.40
C GLN A 60 -16.71 -7.51 3.16
N PHE A 61 -16.83 -8.14 3.89
CA PHE A 61 -16.74 -9.44 3.80
C PHE A 61 -17.45 -10.00 2.67
N ARG A 62 -18.38 -9.49 2.18
CA ARG A 62 -19.04 -10.15 1.21
C ARG A 62 -18.38 -10.10 -0.06
N VAL A 63 -17.48 -9.33 -0.33
CA VAL A 63 -16.94 -9.18 -1.57
C VAL A 63 -15.64 -9.77 -1.54
N LYS A 64 -15.45 -10.91 -1.98
CA LYS A 64 -14.28 -11.51 -1.89
C LYS A 64 -13.18 -10.99 -2.55
N ARG A 65 -13.07 -10.34 -3.47
CA ARG A 65 -11.95 -9.90 -4.02
C ARG A 65 -11.93 -8.52 -4.21
N ASP A 66 -11.73 -7.65 -3.40
CA ASP A 66 -11.72 -6.27 -3.53
C ASP A 66 -10.31 -5.79 -3.75
N ILE A 67 -9.65 -6.32 -4.68
CA ILE A 67 -8.27 -5.97 -4.96
C ILE A 67 -8.22 -4.85 -5.97
N GLN A 68 -7.49 -3.80 -5.64
CA GLN A 68 -7.35 -2.66 -6.51
C GLN A 68 -5.94 -2.63 -7.08
N THR A 69 -5.80 -2.06 -8.26
CA THR A 69 -4.50 -1.99 -8.92
C THR A 69 -4.29 -0.56 -9.40
N LEU A 70 -3.11 -0.05 -9.17
CA LEU A 70 -2.76 1.30 -9.61
C LEU A 70 -1.44 1.26 -10.35
N ASN A 71 -1.41 1.76 -11.58
CA ASN A 71 -0.19 1.80 -12.34
C ASN A 71 0.59 3.04 -11.97
N ILE A 72 1.88 2.91 -11.72
CA ILE A 72 2.72 4.03 -11.37
C ILE A 72 3.96 4.04 -12.21
N LYS A 73 4.64 5.17 -12.28
CA LYS A 73 5.88 5.27 -13.00
C LYS A 73 7.06 5.21 -12.08
N GLY A 74 6.85 5.29 -10.82
CA GLY A 74 7.91 5.25 -9.81
C GLY A 74 7.44 5.95 -8.58
N GLY A 75 8.25 6.06 -7.58
CA GLY A 75 7.88 6.73 -6.35
C GLY A 75 8.65 6.22 -5.16
N PHE A 76 8.11 6.46 -3.98
CA PHE A 76 8.69 6.03 -2.75
C PHE A 76 7.63 5.53 -1.84
N VAL A 77 7.96 4.60 -0.96
CA VAL A 77 7.04 4.15 0.10
C VAL A 77 7.76 4.15 1.43
N GLU A 78 7.06 4.52 2.46
CA GLU A 78 7.56 4.43 3.81
C GLU A 78 6.56 3.64 4.62
N VAL A 79 6.99 2.63 5.34
CA VAL A 79 6.13 1.81 6.18
C VAL A 79 6.58 2.00 7.61
N ASN A 80 5.69 2.36 8.50
CA ASN A 80 6.04 2.54 9.88
C ASN A 80 4.79 2.40 10.73
N ASN A 81 4.80 1.52 11.71
CA ASN A 81 3.69 1.33 12.61
C ASN A 81 2.36 1.16 11.90
N ASN A 82 2.30 0.27 10.99
CA ASN A 82 1.11 -0.06 10.24
C ASN A 82 0.55 1.10 9.42
N LYS A 83 1.41 2.07 9.12
CA LYS A 83 1.00 3.14 8.26
C LYS A 83 1.89 3.08 7.04
N VAL A 84 1.31 3.03 5.86
CA VAL A 84 2.03 2.91 4.62
C VAL A 84 1.80 4.18 3.83
N SER A 85 2.84 4.97 3.64
CA SER A 85 2.73 6.26 2.97
C SER A 85 3.46 6.18 1.66
N VAL A 86 2.76 6.46 0.57
CA VAL A 86 3.30 6.30 -0.76
C VAL A 86 3.20 7.61 -1.54
N CYS A 87 4.29 8.00 -2.18
CA CYS A 87 4.29 9.18 -3.03
C CYS A 87 4.58 8.71 -4.43
N VAL A 88 3.74 9.02 -5.37
CA VAL A 88 3.93 8.59 -6.75
C VAL A 88 3.89 9.73 -7.78
#